data_bc84e239357c8d497516d5786824a324
#
_entry.id   bc84e239357c8d497516d5786824a324
#
_cell.length_a   1.000
_cell.length_b   1.000
_cell.length_c   1.000
_cell.angle_alpha   90.00
_cell.angle_beta   90.00
_cell.angle_gamma   90.00
#
_symmetry.space_group_name_H-M   'P 1'
#
loop_
_entity.id
_entity.type
_entity.pdbx_description
1 polymer ?
#
loop_
_entity_poly.entity_id
_entity_poly.type
_entity_poly.pdbx_seq_one_letter_code
_entity_poly.pdbx_strand_id
1 'polypeptide(L)'
;MKKIFAMLMLIMLVCCGCGKKLDEVSTTTDLDNIMKRDVLLVGVKTDTYPFGYYDQKGSFSGYDAALARIIARGLLGSDKKVKFVPVTASDRMMKLYSGDVDMIVATMSITPKRQEILDFSTPYYTAGQAVLVRKGSSVKSLRDLNGKKAIIVFGSTSERSLRSAVPNVGIRGYKTYPEAYKALKIGRADAIVSDDTILLGLALKDDSVELLPKRYSKEPYAVAFRKGKESKELIRAVNNIIEIETHNGNLRKIQETYGIK
;
A
#
# COMPACT_ATOMS: atom_id res chain seq x y z
N MET A 1 -23.94 -14.54 91.37
CA MET A 1 -25.31 -14.65 90.85
C MET A 1 -25.28 -14.06 89.44
N LYS A 2 -25.90 -14.76 88.58
CA LYS A 2 -26.29 -14.46 87.22
C LYS A 2 -25.17 -14.39 86.13
N LYS A 3 -25.16 -15.45 85.46
CA LYS A 3 -24.58 -15.81 84.17
C LYS A 3 -24.92 -14.79 83.12
N ILE A 4 -23.91 -14.22 82.43
CA ILE A 4 -24.09 -13.64 81.17
C ILE A 4 -23.26 -14.46 80.22
N PHE A 5 -23.95 -15.27 79.49
CA PHE A 5 -23.47 -16.07 78.39
C PHE A 5 -23.23 -15.12 77.21
N ALA A 6 -21.99 -14.75 77.00
CA ALA A 6 -21.64 -14.07 75.81
C ALA A 6 -21.62 -15.09 74.65
N MET A 7 -22.66 -15.06 73.88
CA MET A 7 -22.81 -15.81 72.68
C MET A 7 -21.89 -15.19 71.63
N LEU A 8 -20.68 -15.73 71.49
CA LEU A 8 -19.78 -15.43 70.41
C LEU A 8 -20.39 -15.95 69.11
N MET A 9 -21.14 -15.05 68.47
CA MET A 9 -21.65 -15.28 67.14
C MET A 9 -20.47 -15.17 66.17
N LEU A 10 -19.97 -16.34 65.78
CA LEU A 10 -18.96 -16.51 64.75
C LEU A 10 -19.54 -16.02 63.41
N ILE A 11 -19.33 -14.74 63.10
CA ILE A 11 -19.64 -14.23 61.78
C ILE A 11 -18.60 -14.78 60.82
N MET A 12 -18.94 -15.93 60.20
CA MET A 12 -18.27 -16.39 59.01
C MET A 12 -18.49 -15.32 57.92
N LEU A 13 -17.53 -14.42 57.78
CA LEU A 13 -17.41 -13.59 56.57
C LEU A 13 -17.09 -14.55 55.41
N VAL A 14 -18.15 -15.00 54.75
CA VAL A 14 -18.05 -15.55 53.41
C VAL A 14 -17.60 -14.39 52.52
N CYS A 15 -16.30 -14.20 52.41
CA CYS A 15 -15.73 -13.43 51.31
C CYS A 15 -16.11 -14.16 50.03
N CYS A 16 -17.33 -13.88 49.53
CA CYS A 16 -17.64 -14.07 48.13
C CYS A 16 -16.65 -13.19 47.35
N GLY A 17 -15.50 -13.77 47.05
CA GLY A 17 -14.59 -13.25 46.05
C GLY A 17 -15.34 -13.21 44.72
N CYS A 18 -16.07 -12.10 44.49
CA CYS A 18 -16.35 -11.69 43.15
C CYS A 18 -15.00 -11.39 42.49
N GLY A 19 -14.35 -12.48 42.06
CA GLY A 19 -13.37 -12.36 41.00
C GLY A 19 -14.11 -11.71 39.82
N LYS A 20 -14.08 -10.39 39.72
CA LYS A 20 -14.29 -9.76 38.42
C LYS A 20 -13.28 -10.45 37.50
N LYS A 21 -13.77 -11.42 36.70
CA LYS A 21 -13.13 -11.69 35.43
C LYS A 21 -12.98 -10.30 34.84
N LEU A 22 -11.74 -9.83 34.76
CA LEU A 22 -11.41 -8.78 33.80
C LEU A 22 -11.94 -9.34 32.49
N ASP A 23 -13.10 -8.85 32.08
CA ASP A 23 -13.56 -9.08 30.73
C ASP A 23 -12.36 -8.70 29.88
N GLU A 24 -11.69 -9.71 29.31
CA GLU A 24 -10.79 -9.46 28.19
C GLU A 24 -11.64 -8.66 27.22
N VAL A 25 -11.35 -7.37 27.13
CA VAL A 25 -11.91 -6.52 26.10
C VAL A 25 -11.50 -7.22 24.82
N SER A 26 -12.41 -8.03 24.29
CA SER A 26 -12.24 -8.70 23.02
C SER A 26 -12.10 -7.58 21.98
N THR A 27 -10.87 -7.15 21.77
CA THR A 27 -10.57 -6.19 20.72
C THR A 27 -10.82 -6.90 19.40
N THR A 28 -11.95 -6.61 18.78
CA THR A 28 -12.32 -7.14 17.47
C THR A 28 -11.19 -6.78 16.49
N THR A 29 -10.61 -7.81 15.90
CA THR A 29 -9.49 -7.61 14.96
C THR A 29 -9.99 -7.08 13.61
N ASP A 30 -9.09 -6.52 12.81
CA ASP A 30 -9.40 -6.12 11.43
C ASP A 30 -9.88 -7.33 10.61
N LEU A 31 -9.32 -8.51 10.85
CA LEU A 31 -9.74 -9.76 10.20
C LEU A 31 -11.17 -10.15 10.59
N ASP A 32 -11.53 -10.08 11.88
CA ASP A 32 -12.89 -10.37 12.35
C ASP A 32 -13.93 -9.46 11.69
N ASN A 33 -13.60 -8.17 11.58
CA ASN A 33 -14.46 -7.19 10.92
C ASN A 33 -14.68 -7.52 9.43
N ILE A 34 -13.63 -7.94 8.73
CA ILE A 34 -13.70 -8.37 7.33
C ILE A 34 -14.54 -9.65 7.20
N MET A 35 -14.30 -10.65 8.05
CA MET A 35 -15.04 -11.91 8.06
C MET A 35 -16.53 -11.69 8.34
N LYS A 36 -16.86 -10.86 9.33
CA LYS A 36 -18.25 -10.52 9.68
C LYS A 36 -18.97 -9.77 8.55
N ARG A 37 -18.26 -8.86 7.86
CA ARG A 37 -18.81 -8.09 6.73
C ARG A 37 -18.89 -8.91 5.45
N ASP A 38 -18.11 -9.97 5.34
CA ASP A 38 -17.96 -10.87 4.18
C ASP A 38 -17.53 -10.14 2.88
N VAL A 39 -16.85 -9.02 3.01
CA VAL A 39 -16.30 -8.20 1.91
C VAL A 39 -14.99 -7.55 2.35
N LEU A 40 -13.96 -7.65 1.51
CA LEU A 40 -12.68 -6.99 1.69
C LEU A 40 -12.67 -5.63 0.99
N LEU A 41 -12.38 -4.53 1.72
CA LEU A 41 -12.26 -3.18 1.16
C LEU A 41 -10.79 -2.89 0.85
N VAL A 42 -10.45 -2.69 -0.42
CA VAL A 42 -9.06 -2.52 -0.84
C VAL A 42 -8.85 -1.21 -1.59
N GLY A 43 -7.91 -0.40 -1.10
CA GLY A 43 -7.43 0.79 -1.80
C GLY A 43 -6.51 0.41 -2.95
N VAL A 44 -6.92 0.71 -4.20
CA VAL A 44 -6.17 0.43 -5.44
C VAL A 44 -6.07 1.70 -6.28
N LYS A 45 -4.91 1.95 -6.86
CA LYS A 45 -4.73 3.07 -7.79
C LYS A 45 -5.40 2.80 -9.13
N THR A 46 -5.74 3.87 -9.82
CA THR A 46 -6.42 3.79 -11.13
C THR A 46 -5.63 4.47 -12.25
N ASP A 47 -4.45 4.98 -11.93
CA ASP A 47 -3.60 5.78 -12.80
C ASP A 47 -2.19 5.20 -13.02
N THR A 48 -1.96 3.94 -12.65
CA THR A 48 -0.64 3.29 -12.67
C THR A 48 -0.66 1.97 -13.44
N TYR A 49 -0.99 2.04 -14.75
CA TYR A 49 -0.81 0.88 -15.62
C TYR A 49 0.65 0.37 -15.56
N PRO A 50 0.91 -0.94 -15.49
CA PRO A 50 -0.02 -2.07 -15.48
C PRO A 50 -0.43 -2.56 -14.08
N PHE A 51 -0.14 -1.82 -13.01
CA PHE A 51 -0.41 -2.23 -11.62
C PHE A 51 -1.86 -1.97 -11.20
N GLY A 52 -2.34 -0.74 -11.34
CA GLY A 52 -3.71 -0.37 -11.00
C GLY A 52 -4.27 0.63 -12.01
N TYR A 53 -5.34 0.26 -12.70
CA TYR A 53 -5.99 1.08 -13.72
C TYR A 53 -7.42 0.63 -13.97
N TYR A 54 -8.21 1.46 -14.66
CA TYR A 54 -9.48 1.03 -15.21
C TYR A 54 -9.29 0.41 -16.61
N ASP A 55 -9.85 -0.77 -16.82
CA ASP A 55 -9.90 -1.40 -18.14
C ASP A 55 -10.92 -0.68 -19.06
N GLN A 56 -11.07 -1.17 -20.28
CA GLN A 56 -12.01 -0.62 -21.28
C GLN A 56 -13.49 -0.69 -20.85
N LYS A 57 -13.82 -1.55 -19.88
CA LYS A 57 -15.17 -1.71 -19.32
C LYS A 57 -15.39 -0.87 -18.06
N GLY A 58 -14.39 -0.07 -17.66
CA GLY A 58 -14.42 0.72 -16.42
C GLY A 58 -14.22 -0.10 -15.15
N SER A 59 -13.72 -1.34 -15.25
CA SER A 59 -13.45 -2.20 -14.11
C SER A 59 -12.01 -2.04 -13.64
N PHE A 60 -11.78 -2.19 -12.33
CA PHE A 60 -10.42 -2.24 -11.78
C PHE A 60 -9.64 -3.41 -12.35
N SER A 61 -8.47 -3.13 -12.89
CA SER A 61 -7.57 -4.08 -13.52
C SER A 61 -6.11 -3.80 -13.15
N GLY A 62 -5.21 -4.74 -13.46
CA GLY A 62 -3.80 -4.65 -13.19
C GLY A 62 -3.34 -5.59 -12.08
N TYR A 63 -2.03 -5.62 -11.85
CA TYR A 63 -1.40 -6.53 -10.93
C TYR A 63 -1.88 -6.35 -9.48
N ASP A 64 -1.98 -5.10 -9.00
CA ASP A 64 -2.47 -4.78 -7.66
C ASP A 64 -3.94 -5.22 -7.47
N ALA A 65 -4.78 -5.00 -8.48
CA ALA A 65 -6.18 -5.43 -8.44
C ALA A 65 -6.30 -6.97 -8.48
N ALA A 66 -5.45 -7.66 -9.25
CA ALA A 66 -5.41 -9.11 -9.28
C ALA A 66 -4.94 -9.70 -7.95
N LEU A 67 -3.89 -9.14 -7.34
CA LEU A 67 -3.43 -9.52 -6.01
C LEU A 67 -4.53 -9.34 -4.95
N ALA A 68 -5.25 -8.23 -4.99
CA ALA A 68 -6.35 -7.98 -4.05
C ALA A 68 -7.48 -9.01 -4.20
N ARG A 69 -7.80 -9.46 -5.43
CA ARG A 69 -8.77 -10.55 -5.67
C ARG A 69 -8.28 -11.89 -5.11
N ILE A 70 -7.00 -12.19 -5.28
CA ILE A 70 -6.37 -13.38 -4.68
C ILE A 70 -6.47 -13.35 -3.17
N ILE A 71 -6.16 -12.21 -2.55
CA ILE A 71 -6.28 -12.05 -1.10
C ILE A 71 -7.73 -12.26 -0.65
N ALA A 72 -8.70 -11.66 -1.34
CA ALA A 72 -10.13 -11.85 -1.03
C ALA A 72 -10.55 -13.32 -1.17
N ARG A 73 -10.08 -14.03 -2.20
CA ARG A 73 -10.32 -15.47 -2.35
C ARG A 73 -9.73 -16.27 -1.20
N GLY A 74 -8.52 -15.95 -0.77
CA GLY A 74 -7.85 -16.65 0.34
C GLY A 74 -8.49 -16.38 1.69
N LEU A 75 -9.00 -15.17 1.94
CA LEU A 75 -9.63 -14.80 3.20
C LEU A 75 -11.11 -15.21 3.25
N LEU A 76 -11.86 -15.04 2.17
CA LEU A 76 -13.34 -15.10 2.14
C LEU A 76 -13.89 -16.18 1.19
N GLY A 77 -13.00 -16.99 0.58
CA GLY A 77 -13.38 -18.08 -0.31
C GLY A 77 -13.79 -17.65 -1.73
N SER A 78 -13.78 -16.34 -2.05
CA SER A 78 -14.18 -15.85 -3.38
C SER A 78 -13.43 -14.57 -3.77
N ASP A 79 -12.94 -14.53 -4.99
CA ASP A 79 -12.32 -13.34 -5.61
C ASP A 79 -13.31 -12.21 -5.91
N LYS A 80 -14.62 -12.51 -5.85
CA LYS A 80 -15.71 -11.52 -6.00
C LYS A 80 -16.00 -10.77 -4.69
N LYS A 81 -15.55 -11.27 -3.54
CA LYS A 81 -15.75 -10.64 -2.23
C LYS A 81 -14.74 -9.53 -1.94
N VAL A 82 -14.38 -8.77 -2.95
CA VAL A 82 -13.54 -7.56 -2.85
C VAL A 82 -14.29 -6.35 -3.39
N LYS A 83 -14.24 -5.26 -2.63
CA LYS A 83 -14.71 -3.96 -3.07
C LYS A 83 -13.50 -3.04 -3.21
N PHE A 84 -13.24 -2.58 -4.42
CA PHE A 84 -12.17 -1.64 -4.68
C PHE A 84 -12.60 -0.21 -4.37
N VAL A 85 -11.68 0.52 -3.73
CA VAL A 85 -11.79 1.94 -3.47
C VAL A 85 -10.67 2.64 -4.23
N PRO A 86 -10.98 3.57 -5.15
CA PRO A 86 -9.95 4.28 -5.89
C PRO A 86 -9.13 5.15 -4.93
N VAL A 87 -7.80 5.04 -5.03
CA VAL A 87 -6.87 5.86 -4.25
C VAL A 87 -5.80 6.49 -5.14
N THR A 88 -5.23 7.58 -4.68
CA THR A 88 -4.01 8.20 -5.22
C THR A 88 -2.82 7.92 -4.31
N ALA A 89 -1.60 8.22 -4.77
CA ALA A 89 -0.42 8.13 -3.92
C ALA A 89 -0.51 9.04 -2.69
N SER A 90 -1.22 10.19 -2.79
CA SER A 90 -1.33 11.19 -1.73
C SER A 90 -2.44 10.91 -0.71
N ASP A 91 -3.55 10.27 -1.10
CA ASP A 91 -4.71 10.07 -0.21
C ASP A 91 -4.85 8.65 0.36
N ARG A 92 -4.16 7.66 -0.21
CA ARG A 92 -4.30 6.24 0.20
C ARG A 92 -4.11 6.00 1.69
N MET A 93 -3.14 6.70 2.33
CA MET A 93 -2.91 6.52 3.77
C MET A 93 -4.07 7.10 4.59
N MET A 94 -4.59 8.26 4.21
CA MET A 94 -5.75 8.87 4.87
C MET A 94 -6.96 7.92 4.81
N LYS A 95 -7.26 7.35 3.64
CA LYS A 95 -8.37 6.39 3.46
C LYS A 95 -8.19 5.11 4.27
N LEU A 96 -6.95 4.68 4.49
CA LEU A 96 -6.66 3.56 5.38
C LEU A 96 -6.96 3.91 6.85
N TYR A 97 -6.53 5.09 7.29
CA TYR A 97 -6.75 5.55 8.67
C TYR A 97 -8.22 5.89 8.98
N SER A 98 -8.96 6.43 8.00
CA SER A 98 -10.40 6.68 8.16
C SER A 98 -11.25 5.40 8.19
N GLY A 99 -10.67 4.25 7.82
CA GLY A 99 -11.42 3.00 7.73
C GLY A 99 -12.20 2.84 6.43
N ASP A 100 -12.00 3.72 5.44
CA ASP A 100 -12.61 3.58 4.11
C ASP A 100 -12.11 2.33 3.40
N VAL A 101 -10.93 1.85 3.76
CA VAL A 101 -10.33 0.61 3.28
C VAL A 101 -9.71 -0.20 4.44
N ASP A 102 -9.67 -1.51 4.29
CA ASP A 102 -9.03 -2.43 5.23
C ASP A 102 -7.52 -2.49 4.99
N MET A 103 -7.11 -2.38 3.74
CA MET A 103 -5.72 -2.43 3.31
C MET A 103 -5.49 -1.63 2.02
N ILE A 104 -4.22 -1.34 1.74
CA ILE A 104 -3.78 -0.68 0.50
C ILE A 104 -2.96 -1.68 -0.33
N VAL A 105 -3.37 -1.91 -1.56
CA VAL A 105 -2.62 -2.62 -2.60
C VAL A 105 -2.47 -1.65 -3.78
N ALA A 106 -1.44 -0.81 -3.74
CA ALA A 106 -1.38 0.38 -4.57
C ALA A 106 0.06 0.86 -4.82
N THR A 107 0.93 -0.01 -5.35
CA THR A 107 2.36 0.29 -5.57
C THR A 107 3.00 0.97 -4.35
N MET A 108 2.77 0.41 -3.16
CA MET A 108 3.16 1.03 -1.90
C MET A 108 4.53 0.53 -1.46
N SER A 109 5.59 1.32 -1.68
CA SER A 109 6.94 0.98 -1.21
C SER A 109 7.03 0.98 0.31
N ILE A 110 7.66 -0.04 0.87
CA ILE A 110 8.09 -0.04 2.26
C ILE A 110 9.20 0.99 2.43
N THR A 111 9.07 1.87 3.42
CA THR A 111 10.13 2.81 3.81
C THR A 111 10.18 2.94 5.33
N PRO A 112 11.35 3.25 5.95
CA PRO A 112 11.43 3.44 7.40
C PRO A 112 10.39 4.44 7.92
N LYS A 113 10.24 5.58 7.26
CA LYS A 113 9.24 6.60 7.64
C LYS A 113 7.79 6.09 7.59
N ARG A 114 7.45 5.23 6.61
CA ARG A 114 6.11 4.64 6.53
C ARG A 114 5.91 3.55 7.60
N GLN A 115 6.96 2.79 7.93
CA GLN A 115 6.92 1.77 8.98
C GLN A 115 6.75 2.35 10.40
N GLU A 116 7.02 3.64 10.61
CA GLU A 116 6.71 4.32 11.87
C GLU A 116 5.18 4.37 12.12
N ILE A 117 4.38 4.43 11.05
CA ILE A 117 2.94 4.67 11.11
C ILE A 117 2.09 3.59 10.44
N LEU A 118 2.65 2.70 9.67
CA LEU A 118 1.97 1.61 8.97
C LEU A 118 2.66 0.28 9.27
N ASP A 119 1.89 -0.80 9.20
CA ASP A 119 2.41 -2.15 9.10
C ASP A 119 2.29 -2.65 7.65
N PHE A 120 3.14 -3.60 7.28
CA PHE A 120 3.27 -4.08 5.90
C PHE A 120 3.29 -5.61 5.86
N SER A 121 2.80 -6.15 4.75
CA SER A 121 3.06 -7.54 4.37
C SER A 121 4.52 -7.75 3.96
N THR A 122 4.87 -9.01 3.68
CA THR A 122 6.03 -9.33 2.84
C THR A 122 5.89 -8.65 1.47
N PRO A 123 7.00 -8.22 0.84
CA PRO A 123 6.94 -7.61 -0.48
C PRO A 123 6.37 -8.58 -1.53
N TYR A 124 5.50 -8.08 -2.41
CA TYR A 124 4.96 -8.82 -3.55
C TYR A 124 5.61 -8.45 -4.88
N TYR A 125 6.36 -7.34 -4.91
CA TYR A 125 7.13 -6.87 -6.07
C TYR A 125 8.27 -5.94 -5.62
N THR A 126 9.29 -5.76 -6.47
CA THR A 126 10.36 -4.78 -6.23
C THR A 126 10.55 -3.92 -7.49
N ALA A 127 10.17 -2.65 -7.38
CA ALA A 127 10.42 -1.62 -8.38
C ALA A 127 11.72 -0.85 -8.08
N GLY A 128 12.03 0.16 -8.88
CA GLY A 128 13.13 1.08 -8.63
C GLY A 128 12.85 2.46 -9.20
N GLN A 129 13.37 3.51 -8.56
CA GLN A 129 13.27 4.87 -9.09
C GLN A 129 13.96 4.96 -10.45
N ALA A 130 13.29 5.58 -11.40
CA ALA A 130 13.74 5.77 -12.78
C ALA A 130 13.40 7.19 -13.28
N VAL A 131 13.80 7.50 -14.49
CA VAL A 131 13.61 8.81 -15.11
C VAL A 131 12.94 8.64 -16.46
N LEU A 132 11.80 9.31 -16.66
CA LEU A 132 11.11 9.44 -17.94
C LEU A 132 11.35 10.84 -18.51
N VAL A 133 11.78 10.91 -19.77
CA VAL A 133 12.07 12.16 -20.47
C VAL A 133 11.29 12.24 -21.77
N ARG A 134 11.21 13.44 -22.38
CA ARG A 134 10.79 13.55 -23.77
C ARG A 134 11.87 12.95 -24.67
N LYS A 135 11.46 12.31 -25.75
CA LYS A 135 12.38 11.78 -26.78
C LYS A 135 13.31 12.89 -27.28
N GLY A 136 14.60 12.59 -27.41
CA GLY A 136 15.61 13.58 -27.80
C GLY A 136 16.06 14.53 -26.68
N SER A 137 15.63 14.31 -25.42
CA SER A 137 16.08 15.09 -24.27
C SER A 137 17.60 15.02 -24.07
N SER A 138 18.20 16.13 -23.61
CA SER A 138 19.61 16.17 -23.18
C SER A 138 19.83 15.45 -21.83
N VAL A 139 18.78 15.15 -21.08
CA VAL A 139 18.85 14.38 -19.83
C VAL A 139 19.01 12.91 -20.18
N LYS A 140 20.13 12.29 -19.80
CA LYS A 140 20.46 10.89 -20.04
C LYS A 140 20.63 10.10 -18.72
N SER A 141 20.67 10.80 -17.59
CA SER A 141 20.80 10.22 -16.25
C SER A 141 20.11 11.09 -15.20
N LEU A 142 19.94 10.54 -14.00
CA LEU A 142 19.42 11.29 -12.86
C LEU A 142 20.29 12.50 -12.51
N ARG A 143 21.62 12.40 -12.67
CA ARG A 143 22.57 13.48 -12.37
C ARG A 143 22.41 14.68 -13.30
N ASP A 144 21.95 14.47 -14.53
CA ASP A 144 21.75 15.54 -15.50
C ASP A 144 20.57 16.44 -15.16
N LEU A 145 19.80 16.09 -14.11
CA LEU A 145 18.76 16.93 -13.54
C LEU A 145 19.29 18.03 -12.62
N ASN A 146 20.59 18.08 -12.37
CA ASN A 146 21.20 19.17 -11.59
C ASN A 146 20.94 20.53 -12.28
N GLY A 147 20.34 21.48 -11.57
CA GLY A 147 19.91 22.78 -12.10
C GLY A 147 18.69 22.73 -13.05
N LYS A 148 18.13 21.57 -13.33
CA LYS A 148 16.93 21.39 -14.16
C LYS A 148 15.67 21.20 -13.31
N LYS A 149 14.52 20.99 -13.96
CA LYS A 149 13.22 20.75 -13.30
C LYS A 149 12.79 19.32 -13.49
N ALA A 150 12.45 18.67 -12.38
CA ALA A 150 11.86 17.33 -12.37
C ALA A 150 10.44 17.33 -11.81
N ILE A 151 9.59 16.51 -12.38
CA ILE A 151 8.24 16.25 -11.90
C ILE A 151 8.26 15.05 -10.97
N ILE A 152 7.51 15.15 -9.86
CA ILE A 152 7.16 14.02 -8.98
C ILE A 152 5.65 13.96 -8.78
N VAL A 153 5.14 12.84 -8.30
CA VAL A 153 3.75 12.72 -7.83
C VAL A 153 3.75 12.74 -6.30
N PHE A 154 2.90 13.59 -5.72
CA PHE A 154 2.78 13.72 -4.26
C PHE A 154 2.44 12.38 -3.60
N GLY A 155 3.04 12.11 -2.43
CA GLY A 155 2.85 10.84 -1.70
C GLY A 155 3.67 9.66 -2.22
N SER A 156 4.46 9.84 -3.32
CA SER A 156 5.47 8.88 -3.77
C SER A 156 6.76 8.99 -2.95
N THR A 157 7.71 8.08 -3.20
CA THR A 157 9.07 8.13 -2.63
C THR A 157 10.01 9.03 -3.43
N SER A 158 9.57 9.48 -4.61
CA SER A 158 10.41 10.12 -5.63
C SER A 158 11.03 11.43 -5.17
N GLU A 159 10.28 12.28 -4.43
CA GLU A 159 10.82 13.55 -3.94
C GLU A 159 12.03 13.34 -3.05
N ARG A 160 11.91 12.43 -2.07
CA ARG A 160 13.01 12.13 -1.13
C ARG A 160 14.22 11.57 -1.87
N SER A 161 14.01 10.60 -2.75
CA SER A 161 15.07 9.96 -3.55
C SER A 161 15.77 10.99 -4.43
N LEU A 162 15.00 11.87 -5.07
CA LEU A 162 15.53 12.88 -5.98
C LEU A 162 16.34 13.96 -5.23
N ARG A 163 15.82 14.49 -4.11
CA ARG A 163 16.55 15.49 -3.32
C ARG A 163 17.85 14.93 -2.73
N SER A 164 17.86 13.67 -2.34
CA SER A 164 19.08 13.00 -1.85
C SER A 164 20.14 12.82 -2.95
N ALA A 165 19.70 12.51 -4.17
CA ALA A 165 20.62 12.22 -5.29
C ALA A 165 21.05 13.46 -6.07
N VAL A 166 20.21 14.50 -6.16
CA VAL A 166 20.42 15.73 -6.94
C VAL A 166 19.89 16.94 -6.15
N PRO A 167 20.67 17.46 -5.17
CA PRO A 167 20.19 18.52 -4.26
C PRO A 167 19.71 19.80 -4.96
N ASN A 168 20.30 20.17 -6.11
CA ASN A 168 19.98 21.42 -6.83
C ASN A 168 18.89 21.24 -7.90
N VAL A 169 18.11 20.16 -7.86
CA VAL A 169 16.99 19.97 -8.79
C VAL A 169 15.78 20.80 -8.38
N GLY A 170 15.17 21.48 -9.33
CA GLY A 170 13.86 22.11 -9.16
C GLY A 170 12.75 21.07 -9.20
N ILE A 171 11.93 20.96 -8.16
CA ILE A 171 10.84 19.95 -8.09
C ILE A 171 9.49 20.60 -8.36
N ARG A 172 8.69 19.93 -9.23
CA ARG A 172 7.27 20.21 -9.46
C ARG A 172 6.44 18.99 -9.09
N GLY A 173 5.54 19.16 -8.09
CA GLY A 173 4.63 18.10 -7.63
C GLY A 173 3.29 18.15 -8.36
N TYR A 174 2.73 16.98 -8.66
CA TYR A 174 1.38 16.79 -9.20
C TYR A 174 0.61 15.77 -8.36
N LYS A 175 -0.72 15.79 -8.44
CA LYS A 175 -1.56 14.87 -7.66
C LYS A 175 -1.62 13.48 -8.30
N THR A 176 -1.61 13.42 -9.63
CA THR A 176 -1.80 12.18 -10.40
C THR A 176 -0.74 12.01 -11.48
N TYR A 177 -0.54 10.77 -11.93
CA TYR A 177 0.39 10.47 -13.03
C TYR A 177 -0.08 11.04 -14.38
N PRO A 178 -1.37 11.04 -14.74
CA PRO A 178 -1.85 11.73 -15.94
C PRO A 178 -1.53 13.23 -15.98
N GLU A 179 -1.70 13.94 -14.83
CA GLU A 179 -1.34 15.36 -14.73
C GLU A 179 0.18 15.57 -14.89
N ALA A 180 0.98 14.74 -14.20
CA ALA A 180 2.44 14.75 -14.28
C ALA A 180 2.91 14.51 -15.72
N TYR A 181 2.33 13.53 -16.39
CA TYR A 181 2.64 13.18 -17.77
C TYR A 181 2.29 14.31 -18.75
N LYS A 182 1.09 14.88 -18.65
CA LYS A 182 0.70 16.05 -19.46
C LYS A 182 1.67 17.20 -19.27
N ALA A 183 2.11 17.47 -18.03
CA ALA A 183 3.06 18.53 -17.73
C ALA A 183 4.44 18.27 -18.37
N LEU A 184 4.94 17.03 -18.39
CA LEU A 184 6.16 16.66 -19.11
C LEU A 184 6.02 16.91 -20.61
N LYS A 185 4.91 16.48 -21.21
CA LYS A 185 4.64 16.62 -22.65
C LYS A 185 4.68 18.07 -23.11
N ILE A 186 4.09 18.98 -22.35
CA ILE A 186 4.06 20.43 -22.68
C ILE A 186 5.30 21.19 -22.18
N GLY A 187 6.35 20.49 -21.74
CA GLY A 187 7.63 21.11 -21.39
C GLY A 187 7.67 21.85 -20.06
N ARG A 188 6.75 21.56 -19.12
CA ARG A 188 6.74 22.19 -17.79
C ARG A 188 7.93 21.80 -16.92
N ALA A 189 8.59 20.68 -17.26
CA ALA A 189 9.83 20.20 -16.66
C ALA A 189 10.61 19.33 -17.66
N ASP A 190 11.82 18.93 -17.26
CA ASP A 190 12.75 18.19 -18.12
C ASP A 190 12.51 16.67 -18.02
N ALA A 191 12.02 16.19 -16.89
CA ALA A 191 11.78 14.77 -16.63
C ALA A 191 10.66 14.52 -15.62
N ILE A 192 10.12 13.28 -15.60
CA ILE A 192 9.39 12.71 -14.45
C ILE A 192 10.32 11.71 -13.77
N VAL A 193 10.39 11.78 -12.43
CA VAL A 193 11.08 10.79 -11.61
C VAL A 193 10.03 10.02 -10.80
N SER A 194 9.99 8.71 -10.97
CA SER A 194 9.11 7.79 -10.25
C SER A 194 9.59 6.35 -10.40
N ASP A 195 8.81 5.41 -9.91
CA ASP A 195 9.08 3.99 -10.05
C ASP A 195 9.01 3.57 -11.52
N ASP A 196 9.98 2.77 -11.93
CA ASP A 196 10.18 2.30 -13.31
C ASP A 196 8.94 1.66 -13.92
N THR A 197 8.24 0.86 -13.12
CA THR A 197 7.01 0.17 -13.52
C THR A 197 5.91 1.13 -13.94
N ILE A 198 5.75 2.25 -13.21
CA ILE A 198 4.77 3.28 -13.50
C ILE A 198 5.18 4.07 -14.73
N LEU A 199 6.46 4.46 -14.81
CA LEU A 199 7.00 5.21 -15.94
C LEU A 199 7.01 4.38 -17.23
N LEU A 200 7.27 3.07 -17.14
CA LEU A 200 7.15 2.15 -18.28
C LEU A 200 5.73 2.14 -18.83
N GLY A 201 4.73 2.10 -17.93
CA GLY A 201 3.33 2.14 -18.32
C GLY A 201 2.92 3.43 -19.08
N LEU A 202 3.59 4.54 -18.81
CA LEU A 202 3.43 5.79 -19.58
C LEU A 202 4.17 5.73 -20.92
N ALA A 203 5.39 5.18 -20.93
CA ALA A 203 6.23 5.09 -22.14
C ALA A 203 5.67 4.12 -23.18
N LEU A 204 5.05 3.01 -22.76
CA LEU A 204 4.46 2.02 -23.68
C LEU A 204 3.31 2.56 -24.54
N LYS A 205 2.73 3.69 -24.16
CA LYS A 205 1.57 4.28 -24.83
C LYS A 205 1.91 5.47 -25.72
N ASP A 206 3.17 5.91 -25.73
CA ASP A 206 3.55 7.16 -26.41
C ASP A 206 5.04 7.19 -26.76
N ASP A 207 5.34 7.10 -28.04
CA ASP A 207 6.72 7.14 -28.58
C ASP A 207 7.41 8.49 -28.47
N SER A 208 6.73 9.53 -27.99
CA SER A 208 7.31 10.85 -27.78
C SER A 208 8.07 11.00 -26.47
N VAL A 209 8.07 9.96 -25.65
CA VAL A 209 8.82 9.89 -24.38
C VAL A 209 9.74 8.68 -24.35
N GLU A 210 10.73 8.71 -23.48
CA GLU A 210 11.75 7.68 -23.33
C GLU A 210 11.98 7.41 -21.83
N LEU A 211 11.85 6.15 -21.42
CA LEU A 211 12.25 5.71 -20.10
C LEU A 211 13.75 5.41 -20.10
N LEU A 212 14.51 6.14 -19.29
CA LEU A 212 15.94 5.88 -19.17
C LEU A 212 16.21 4.51 -18.50
N PRO A 213 17.25 3.78 -18.95
CA PRO A 213 17.41 2.36 -18.59
C PRO A 213 17.81 2.13 -17.12
N LYS A 214 18.39 3.14 -16.45
CA LYS A 214 18.96 2.96 -15.12
C LYS A 214 17.91 3.10 -14.02
N ARG A 215 17.95 2.17 -13.03
CA ARG A 215 17.24 2.22 -11.75
C ARG A 215 18.15 2.79 -10.68
N TYR A 216 17.63 3.63 -9.81
CA TYR A 216 18.41 4.39 -8.83
C TYR A 216 18.12 3.99 -7.38
N SER A 217 17.13 3.13 -7.16
CA SER A 217 16.76 2.60 -5.85
C SER A 217 16.17 1.20 -5.95
N LYS A 218 15.87 0.61 -4.78
CA LYS A 218 15.01 -0.57 -4.63
C LYS A 218 13.75 -0.12 -3.89
N GLU A 219 12.61 -0.34 -4.52
CA GLU A 219 11.29 0.05 -4.00
C GLU A 219 10.44 -1.21 -3.79
N PRO A 220 10.57 -1.91 -2.65
CA PRO A 220 9.79 -3.11 -2.37
C PRO A 220 8.32 -2.71 -2.13
N TYR A 221 7.41 -3.17 -3.00
CA TYR A 221 5.98 -2.98 -2.86
C TYR A 221 5.37 -4.02 -1.95
N ALA A 222 4.58 -3.57 -0.99
CA ALA A 222 3.86 -4.44 -0.08
C ALA A 222 2.42 -3.96 0.15
N VAL A 223 1.58 -4.85 0.65
CA VAL A 223 0.26 -4.50 1.16
C VAL A 223 0.47 -3.71 2.45
N ALA A 224 -0.19 -2.55 2.57
CA ALA A 224 -0.09 -1.72 3.75
C ALA A 224 -1.38 -1.78 4.58
N PHE A 225 -1.20 -1.78 5.90
CA PHE A 225 -2.25 -1.88 6.91
C PHE A 225 -2.11 -0.77 7.94
N ARG A 226 -3.19 -0.51 8.70
CA ARG A 226 -3.11 0.30 9.91
C ARG A 226 -2.08 -0.31 10.86
N LYS A 227 -1.32 0.53 11.53
CA LYS A 227 -0.38 0.06 12.54
C LYS A 227 -1.13 -0.28 13.82
N GLY A 228 -0.89 -1.47 14.36
CA GLY A 228 -1.49 -1.85 15.64
C GLY A 228 -1.70 -3.35 15.81
N LYS A 229 -2.20 -3.70 16.99
CA LYS A 229 -2.46 -5.11 17.36
C LYS A 229 -3.61 -5.70 16.53
N GLU A 230 -4.58 -4.87 16.19
CA GLU A 230 -5.81 -5.23 15.49
C GLU A 230 -5.54 -5.76 14.07
N SER A 231 -4.49 -5.24 13.42
CA SER A 231 -4.10 -5.65 12.05
C SER A 231 -3.22 -6.91 12.00
N LYS A 232 -2.66 -7.39 13.11
CA LYS A 232 -1.64 -8.46 13.11
C LYS A 232 -2.12 -9.78 12.53
N GLU A 233 -3.36 -10.17 12.81
CA GLU A 233 -3.92 -11.41 12.28
C GLU A 233 -4.17 -11.32 10.79
N LEU A 234 -4.72 -10.18 10.34
CA LEU A 234 -4.90 -9.90 8.93
C LEU A 234 -3.56 -9.94 8.17
N ILE A 235 -2.51 -9.30 8.71
CA ILE A 235 -1.18 -9.30 8.11
C ILE A 235 -0.62 -10.72 7.97
N ARG A 236 -0.75 -11.56 9.02
CA ARG A 236 -0.33 -12.96 8.98
C ARG A 236 -1.07 -13.75 7.90
N ALA A 237 -2.39 -13.60 7.83
CA ALA A 237 -3.20 -14.25 6.83
C ALA A 237 -2.81 -13.83 5.40
N VAL A 238 -2.61 -12.52 5.18
CA VAL A 238 -2.18 -11.99 3.88
C VAL A 238 -0.78 -12.46 3.52
N ASN A 239 0.17 -12.50 4.46
CA ASN A 239 1.52 -13.02 4.22
C ASN A 239 1.49 -14.49 3.80
N ASN A 240 0.70 -15.33 4.45
CA ASN A 240 0.54 -16.73 4.07
C ASN A 240 -0.02 -16.87 2.65
N ILE A 241 -1.00 -16.04 2.28
CA ILE A 241 -1.57 -16.05 0.92
C ILE A 241 -0.50 -15.65 -0.09
N ILE A 242 0.25 -14.57 0.15
CA ILE A 242 1.33 -14.12 -0.75
C ILE A 242 2.40 -15.20 -0.90
N GLU A 243 2.80 -15.86 0.18
CA GLU A 243 3.79 -16.93 0.18
C GLU A 243 3.32 -18.13 -0.65
N ILE A 244 2.11 -18.62 -0.42
CA ILE A 244 1.50 -19.74 -1.17
C ILE A 244 1.43 -19.39 -2.67
N GLU A 245 0.92 -18.22 -3.01
CA GLU A 245 0.73 -17.80 -4.40
C GLU A 245 2.07 -17.52 -5.11
N THR A 246 3.10 -17.11 -4.35
CA THR A 246 4.47 -17.00 -4.85
C THR A 246 5.08 -18.37 -5.13
N HIS A 247 4.97 -19.29 -4.16
CA HIS A 247 5.50 -20.65 -4.28
C HIS A 247 4.87 -21.42 -5.46
N ASN A 248 3.56 -21.27 -5.65
CA ASN A 248 2.81 -21.87 -6.74
C ASN A 248 3.05 -21.19 -8.11
N GLY A 249 3.84 -20.11 -8.14
CA GLY A 249 4.14 -19.35 -9.36
C GLY A 249 2.97 -18.50 -9.88
N ASN A 250 1.87 -18.40 -9.14
CA ASN A 250 0.68 -17.66 -9.59
C ASN A 250 0.94 -16.14 -9.66
N LEU A 251 1.69 -15.57 -8.71
CA LEU A 251 2.03 -14.14 -8.77
C LEU A 251 2.88 -13.84 -10.01
N ARG A 252 3.80 -14.73 -10.38
CA ARG A 252 4.60 -14.61 -11.60
C ARG A 252 3.73 -14.68 -12.86
N LYS A 253 2.79 -15.62 -12.93
CA LYS A 253 1.85 -15.71 -14.08
C LYS A 253 1.03 -14.43 -14.25
N ILE A 254 0.62 -13.82 -13.13
CA ILE A 254 -0.09 -12.54 -13.18
C ILE A 254 0.82 -11.43 -13.66
N GLN A 255 2.08 -11.36 -13.20
CA GLN A 255 3.07 -10.40 -13.72
C GLN A 255 3.21 -10.54 -15.24
N GLU A 256 3.40 -11.76 -15.73
CA GLU A 256 3.52 -12.08 -17.17
C GLU A 256 2.25 -11.65 -17.94
N THR A 257 1.05 -11.89 -17.37
CA THR A 257 -0.24 -11.49 -17.96
C THR A 257 -0.33 -9.98 -18.19
N TYR A 258 0.24 -9.19 -17.28
CA TYR A 258 0.25 -7.72 -17.36
C TYR A 258 1.54 -7.16 -18.00
N GLY A 259 2.41 -8.03 -18.57
CA GLY A 259 3.65 -7.59 -19.20
C GLY A 259 4.70 -7.03 -18.24
N ILE A 260 4.61 -7.38 -16.96
CA ILE A 260 5.56 -6.98 -15.91
C ILE A 260 6.70 -8.01 -15.92
N LYS A 261 7.94 -7.51 -16.09
CA LYS A 261 9.17 -8.35 -16.16
C LYS A 261 9.97 -8.25 -14.87
#